data_6b3a51434974acaf1d7ec33d0a077342
#
_entry.id   6b3a51434974acaf1d7ec33d0a077342
#
_cell.length_a   1.000
_cell.length_b   1.000
_cell.length_c   1.000
_cell.angle_alpha   90.00
_cell.angle_beta   90.00
_cell.angle_gamma   90.00
#
_symmetry.space_group_name_H-M   'P 1'
#
loop_
_entity.id
_entity.type
_entity.pdbx_description
1 polymer ?
#
loop_
_entity_poly.entity_id
_entity_poly.type
_entity_poly.pdbx_seq_one_letter_code
_entity_poly.pdbx_strand_id
1 'polypeptide(L)'
;MWVYFGIVFLITGLIAADLYTHHIYGDSLYDSIHQSFFYVTSIESSTGLAMTDVNRWPEFSKTLVLIATCIGACAGSTGGGLKVSRFILLLKGIKKEFTLILHPRTVQTVKMDQKKITHEVSRSVSVFFAIYMAIIIVTTILISLNGFDFMTSFSSVLATLNNTGPGMNVVGSTGNYAGFSVFSKIVFCFNMLAGRLELYPFLLIFIPSAWKKN
;
A
#
# COMPACT_ATOMS: atom_id res chain seq x y z
N MET A 1 -3.50 9.77 -14.03
CA MET A 1 -4.84 9.89 -13.43
C MET A 1 -5.77 8.76 -13.86
N TRP A 2 -5.96 8.49 -15.14
CA TRP A 2 -6.85 7.40 -15.63
C TRP A 2 -6.50 6.02 -15.09
N VAL A 3 -5.21 5.68 -14.95
CA VAL A 3 -4.78 4.38 -14.40
C VAL A 3 -5.20 4.22 -12.94
N TYR A 4 -5.11 5.29 -12.15
CA TYR A 4 -5.59 5.28 -10.75
C TYR A 4 -7.08 4.93 -10.67
N PHE A 5 -7.93 5.65 -11.40
CA PHE A 5 -9.36 5.33 -11.45
C PHE A 5 -9.63 3.92 -11.99
N GLY A 6 -8.84 3.49 -12.99
CA GLY A 6 -8.93 2.12 -13.51
C GLY A 6 -8.66 1.06 -12.44
N ILE A 7 -7.66 1.27 -11.57
CA ILE A 7 -7.34 0.37 -10.44
C ILE A 7 -8.48 0.38 -9.43
N VAL A 8 -8.96 1.58 -9.02
CA VAL A 8 -10.09 1.72 -8.08
C VAL A 8 -11.32 0.96 -8.57
N PHE A 9 -11.74 1.20 -9.81
CA PHE A 9 -12.94 0.55 -10.36
C PHE A 9 -12.74 -0.96 -10.53
N LEU A 10 -11.55 -1.41 -10.93
CA LEU A 10 -11.24 -2.84 -11.07
C LEU A 10 -11.32 -3.54 -9.71
N ILE A 11 -10.64 -3.03 -8.69
CA ILE A 11 -10.65 -3.63 -7.35
C ILE A 11 -12.06 -3.59 -6.77
N THR A 12 -12.76 -2.46 -6.89
CA THR A 12 -14.16 -2.34 -6.44
C THR A 12 -15.06 -3.37 -7.12
N GLY A 13 -14.95 -3.52 -8.43
CA GLY A 13 -15.75 -4.49 -9.19
C GLY A 13 -15.51 -5.94 -8.77
N LEU A 14 -14.23 -6.30 -8.54
CA LEU A 14 -13.86 -7.64 -8.08
C LEU A 14 -14.40 -7.91 -6.65
N ILE A 15 -14.24 -6.95 -5.73
CA ILE A 15 -14.77 -7.09 -4.37
C ILE A 15 -16.30 -7.14 -4.39
N ALA A 16 -16.97 -6.28 -5.15
CA ALA A 16 -18.43 -6.26 -5.24
C ALA A 16 -18.98 -7.60 -5.79
N ALA A 17 -18.32 -8.18 -6.81
CA ALA A 17 -18.69 -9.48 -7.35
C ALA A 17 -18.51 -10.58 -6.29
N ASP A 18 -17.42 -10.58 -5.54
CA ASP A 18 -17.14 -11.54 -4.49
C ASP A 18 -18.15 -11.45 -3.33
N LEU A 19 -18.46 -10.22 -2.88
CA LEU A 19 -19.47 -9.98 -1.84
C LEU A 19 -20.88 -10.42 -2.26
N TYR A 20 -21.22 -10.19 -3.53
CA TYR A 20 -22.51 -10.58 -4.10
C TYR A 20 -22.62 -12.12 -4.20
N THR A 21 -21.58 -12.80 -4.68
CA THR A 21 -21.58 -14.28 -4.80
C THR A 21 -21.65 -15.00 -3.45
N HIS A 22 -21.10 -14.38 -2.40
CA HIS A 22 -21.17 -14.91 -1.03
C HIS A 22 -22.38 -14.40 -0.24
N HIS A 23 -23.33 -13.67 -0.86
CA HIS A 23 -24.54 -13.12 -0.23
C HIS A 23 -24.29 -12.38 1.08
N ILE A 24 -23.14 -11.67 1.23
CA ILE A 24 -22.77 -10.97 2.45
C ILE A 24 -23.78 -9.87 2.81
N TYR A 25 -24.35 -9.21 1.80
CA TYR A 25 -25.42 -8.20 1.92
C TYR A 25 -26.74 -8.70 1.35
N GLY A 26 -26.98 -10.03 1.42
CA GLY A 26 -28.13 -10.66 0.77
C GLY A 26 -28.04 -10.58 -0.76
N ASP A 27 -29.17 -10.45 -1.44
CA ASP A 27 -29.22 -10.38 -2.91
C ASP A 27 -29.13 -8.90 -3.44
N SER A 28 -28.68 -7.96 -2.60
CA SER A 28 -28.53 -6.58 -2.98
C SER A 28 -27.19 -6.31 -3.67
N LEU A 29 -27.23 -6.26 -5.00
CA LEU A 29 -26.04 -5.83 -5.80
C LEU A 29 -25.64 -4.37 -5.49
N TYR A 30 -26.65 -3.50 -5.23
CA TYR A 30 -26.40 -2.11 -4.89
C TYR A 30 -25.55 -1.97 -3.62
N ASP A 31 -25.91 -2.69 -2.54
CA ASP A 31 -25.18 -2.61 -1.28
C ASP A 31 -23.77 -3.18 -1.42
N SER A 32 -23.59 -4.28 -2.16
CA SER A 32 -22.27 -4.85 -2.44
C SER A 32 -21.36 -3.87 -3.18
N ILE A 33 -21.86 -3.16 -4.20
CA ILE A 33 -21.11 -2.14 -4.92
C ILE A 33 -20.85 -0.92 -4.03
N HIS A 34 -21.86 -0.44 -3.32
CA HIS A 34 -21.75 0.76 -2.48
C HIS A 34 -20.71 0.57 -1.38
N GLN A 35 -20.75 -0.55 -0.66
CA GLN A 35 -19.83 -0.83 0.43
C GLN A 35 -18.39 -1.05 -0.07
N SER A 36 -18.22 -1.83 -1.15
CA SER A 36 -16.90 -2.05 -1.74
C SER A 36 -16.29 -0.78 -2.30
N PHE A 37 -17.07 0.05 -3.01
CA PHE A 37 -16.58 1.33 -3.56
C PHE A 37 -16.18 2.31 -2.47
N PHE A 38 -17.01 2.46 -1.44
CA PHE A 38 -16.70 3.34 -0.31
C PHE A 38 -15.40 2.90 0.38
N TYR A 39 -15.27 1.60 0.69
CA TYR A 39 -14.11 1.12 1.43
C TYR A 39 -12.82 1.20 0.60
N VAL A 40 -12.84 0.79 -0.68
CA VAL A 40 -11.67 0.86 -1.57
C VAL A 40 -11.20 2.31 -1.74
N THR A 41 -12.13 3.24 -1.99
CA THR A 41 -11.79 4.66 -2.13
C THR A 41 -11.25 5.27 -0.84
N SER A 42 -11.79 4.86 0.31
CA SER A 42 -11.33 5.30 1.64
C SER A 42 -9.90 4.82 1.93
N ILE A 43 -9.58 3.57 1.60
CA ILE A 43 -8.24 2.99 1.80
C ILE A 43 -7.23 3.61 0.82
N GLU A 44 -7.55 3.69 -0.47
CA GLU A 44 -6.62 4.24 -1.47
C GLU A 44 -6.37 5.74 -1.31
N SER A 45 -7.34 6.49 -0.78
CA SER A 45 -7.14 7.91 -0.45
C SER A 45 -6.44 8.13 0.90
N SER A 46 -6.14 7.07 1.65
CA SER A 46 -5.64 7.12 3.04
C SER A 46 -6.58 7.89 3.99
N THR A 47 -7.90 7.84 3.74
CA THR A 47 -8.91 8.44 4.61
C THR A 47 -9.20 7.58 5.83
N GLY A 48 -9.24 6.23 5.65
CA GLY A 48 -9.38 5.26 6.72
C GLY A 48 -10.78 5.16 7.33
N LEU A 49 -11.80 5.71 6.69
CA LEU A 49 -13.19 5.55 7.12
C LEU A 49 -13.75 4.22 6.62
N ALA A 50 -14.54 3.57 7.47
CA ALA A 50 -15.24 2.33 7.13
C ALA A 50 -16.72 2.43 7.53
N MET A 51 -17.60 1.93 6.68
CA MET A 51 -19.05 1.85 6.95
C MET A 51 -19.43 0.48 7.49
N THR A 52 -18.62 -0.54 7.25
CA THR A 52 -18.89 -1.93 7.61
C THR A 52 -17.68 -2.60 8.22
N ASP A 53 -17.92 -3.73 8.89
CA ASP A 53 -16.84 -4.57 9.41
C ASP A 53 -16.30 -5.48 8.30
N VAL A 54 -15.14 -5.11 7.76
CA VAL A 54 -14.43 -5.85 6.71
C VAL A 54 -13.98 -7.23 7.17
N ASN A 55 -13.90 -7.49 8.46
CA ASN A 55 -13.56 -8.83 8.97
C ASN A 55 -14.60 -9.89 8.58
N ARG A 56 -15.82 -9.47 8.25
CA ARG A 56 -16.90 -10.36 7.77
C ARG A 56 -16.82 -10.67 6.27
N TRP A 57 -15.94 -9.98 5.54
CA TRP A 57 -15.81 -10.19 4.11
C TRP A 57 -15.08 -11.50 3.79
N PRO A 58 -15.28 -12.08 2.60
CA PRO A 58 -14.51 -13.24 2.14
C PRO A 58 -13.01 -12.95 2.10
N GLU A 59 -12.19 -13.99 2.22
CA GLU A 59 -10.73 -13.87 2.24
C GLU A 59 -10.16 -13.27 0.94
N PHE A 60 -10.81 -13.53 -0.20
CA PHE A 60 -10.43 -12.92 -1.48
C PHE A 60 -10.59 -11.39 -1.44
N SER A 61 -11.73 -10.90 -0.96
CA SER A 61 -12.00 -9.46 -0.80
C SER A 61 -11.01 -8.82 0.18
N LYS A 62 -10.70 -9.46 1.31
CA LYS A 62 -9.69 -8.98 2.27
C LYS A 62 -8.30 -8.87 1.63
N THR A 63 -7.92 -9.86 0.83
CA THR A 63 -6.63 -9.85 0.12
C THR A 63 -6.56 -8.69 -0.87
N LEU A 64 -7.63 -8.42 -1.62
CA LEU A 64 -7.70 -7.27 -2.54
C LEU A 64 -7.59 -5.94 -1.80
N VAL A 65 -8.21 -5.82 -0.63
CA VAL A 65 -8.08 -4.63 0.23
C VAL A 65 -6.63 -4.42 0.67
N LEU A 66 -5.91 -5.48 1.08
CA LEU A 66 -4.49 -5.38 1.43
C LEU A 66 -3.63 -4.95 0.24
N ILE A 67 -3.93 -5.47 -0.96
CA ILE A 67 -3.25 -5.04 -2.20
C ILE A 67 -3.53 -3.56 -2.48
N ALA A 68 -4.78 -3.11 -2.37
CA ALA A 68 -5.14 -1.70 -2.51
C ALA A 68 -4.39 -0.81 -1.53
N THR A 69 -4.29 -1.24 -0.26
CA THR A 69 -3.51 -0.55 0.78
C THR A 69 -2.04 -0.39 0.37
N CYS A 70 -1.41 -1.45 -0.20
CA CYS A 70 -0.02 -1.39 -0.66
C CYS A 70 0.19 -0.43 -1.83
N ILE A 71 -0.74 -0.39 -2.80
CA ILE A 71 -0.63 0.47 -3.99
C ILE A 71 -0.71 1.94 -3.57
N GLY A 72 -1.63 2.26 -2.67
CA GLY A 72 -1.76 3.59 -2.08
C GLY A 72 -2.29 4.66 -3.04
N ALA A 73 -2.08 5.91 -2.66
CA ALA A 73 -2.71 7.07 -3.28
C ALA A 73 -2.12 7.47 -4.65
N CYS A 74 -2.79 8.41 -5.31
CA CYS A 74 -2.35 9.01 -6.58
C CYS A 74 -1.02 9.78 -6.43
N ALA A 75 -0.30 9.94 -7.54
CA ALA A 75 0.89 10.80 -7.59
C ALA A 75 0.57 12.24 -7.18
N GLY A 76 1.37 12.80 -6.28
CA GLY A 76 1.16 14.16 -5.76
C GLY A 76 0.21 14.23 -4.56
N SER A 77 -0.44 13.13 -4.17
CA SER A 77 -1.19 13.06 -2.91
C SER A 77 -0.24 13.06 -1.72
N THR A 78 -0.72 13.60 -0.59
CA THR A 78 -0.05 13.51 0.72
C THR A 78 -0.23 12.16 1.39
N GLY A 79 -0.99 11.22 0.80
CA GLY A 79 -1.16 9.85 1.30
C GLY A 79 0.15 9.09 1.36
N GLY A 80 0.26 8.16 2.30
CA GLY A 80 1.38 7.25 2.44
C GLY A 80 1.44 6.19 1.34
N GLY A 81 2.36 5.24 1.48
CA GLY A 81 2.47 4.09 0.59
C GLY A 81 3.29 4.29 -0.67
N LEU A 82 3.21 3.31 -1.56
CA LEU A 82 4.03 3.21 -2.76
C LEU A 82 3.74 4.28 -3.80
N LYS A 83 2.52 4.80 -3.84
CA LYS A 83 1.91 5.66 -4.87
C LYS A 83 1.81 4.96 -6.23
N VAL A 84 0.65 5.08 -6.86
CA VAL A 84 0.35 4.46 -8.18
C VAL A 84 1.41 4.78 -9.24
N SER A 85 1.99 6.00 -9.24
CA SER A 85 3.04 6.37 -10.20
C SER A 85 4.30 5.53 -10.07
N ARG A 86 4.76 5.27 -8.84
CA ARG A 86 5.94 4.41 -8.57
C ARG A 86 5.64 2.97 -8.94
N PHE A 87 4.43 2.49 -8.65
CA PHE A 87 3.99 1.15 -9.04
C PHE A 87 4.02 0.95 -10.57
N ILE A 88 3.49 1.91 -11.33
CA ILE A 88 3.55 1.87 -12.80
C ILE A 88 4.99 1.88 -13.31
N LEU A 89 5.86 2.69 -12.71
CA LEU A 89 7.28 2.76 -13.10
C LEU A 89 8.00 1.43 -12.82
N LEU A 90 7.69 0.76 -11.70
CA LEU A 90 8.22 -0.57 -11.41
C LEU A 90 7.80 -1.60 -12.46
N LEU A 91 6.50 -1.66 -12.80
CA LEU A 91 6.02 -2.58 -13.84
C LEU A 91 6.66 -2.31 -15.20
N LYS A 92 6.81 -1.04 -15.59
CA LYS A 92 7.50 -0.66 -16.83
C LYS A 92 9.00 -0.98 -16.77
N GLY A 93 9.63 -0.82 -15.60
CA GLY A 93 11.01 -1.23 -15.36
C GLY A 93 11.20 -2.73 -15.56
N ILE A 94 10.36 -3.55 -14.94
CA ILE A 94 10.36 -5.01 -15.11
C ILE A 94 10.19 -5.37 -16.58
N LYS A 95 9.21 -4.79 -17.27
CA LYS A 95 9.01 -5.05 -18.70
C LYS A 95 10.23 -4.68 -19.53
N LYS A 96 10.90 -3.57 -19.21
CA LYS A 96 12.15 -3.17 -19.89
C LYS A 96 13.25 -4.21 -19.69
N GLU A 97 13.47 -4.68 -18.46
CA GLU A 97 14.49 -5.69 -18.16
C GLU A 97 14.23 -7.01 -18.92
N PHE A 98 12.99 -7.49 -18.94
CA PHE A 98 12.64 -8.67 -19.74
C PHE A 98 12.90 -8.45 -21.24
N THR A 99 12.62 -7.26 -21.77
CA THR A 99 12.89 -6.99 -23.18
C THR A 99 14.39 -6.92 -23.48
N LEU A 100 15.21 -6.39 -22.56
CA LEU A 100 16.66 -6.36 -22.70
C LEU A 100 17.27 -7.76 -22.65
N ILE A 101 16.72 -8.67 -21.83
CA ILE A 101 17.15 -10.08 -21.80
C ILE A 101 16.86 -10.76 -23.15
N LEU A 102 15.69 -10.51 -23.74
CA LEU A 102 15.30 -11.11 -25.02
C LEU A 102 16.02 -10.46 -26.22
N HIS A 103 16.30 -9.16 -26.15
CA HIS A 103 16.90 -8.38 -27.22
C HIS A 103 18.00 -7.45 -26.69
N PRO A 104 19.21 -7.97 -26.38
CA PRO A 104 20.27 -7.22 -25.69
C PRO A 104 20.78 -5.96 -26.43
N ARG A 105 20.58 -5.90 -27.76
CA ARG A 105 21.05 -4.77 -28.59
C ARG A 105 20.02 -3.65 -28.73
N THR A 106 18.85 -3.76 -28.07
CA THR A 106 17.76 -2.78 -28.19
C THR A 106 17.92 -1.68 -27.12
N VAL A 107 17.99 -0.43 -27.53
CA VAL A 107 17.97 0.71 -26.62
C VAL A 107 16.53 1.02 -26.24
N GLN A 108 16.10 0.58 -25.06
CA GLN A 108 14.75 0.87 -24.55
C GLN A 108 14.76 1.98 -23.50
N THR A 109 13.88 2.97 -23.70
CA THR A 109 13.65 4.05 -22.72
C THR A 109 12.26 3.90 -22.13
N VAL A 110 12.17 3.94 -20.79
CA VAL A 110 10.88 4.00 -20.09
C VAL A 110 10.27 5.38 -20.33
N LYS A 111 9.01 5.43 -20.77
CA LYS A 111 8.26 6.68 -20.95
C LYS A 111 7.09 6.73 -19.97
N MET A 112 6.86 7.89 -19.37
CA MET A 112 5.68 8.21 -18.57
C MET A 112 5.16 9.58 -19.02
N ASP A 113 3.87 9.67 -19.35
CA ASP A 113 3.21 10.88 -19.87
C ASP A 113 4.01 11.54 -21.01
N GLN A 114 4.44 10.72 -21.97
CA GLN A 114 5.26 11.10 -23.16
C GLN A 114 6.67 11.59 -22.83
N LYS A 115 7.04 11.74 -21.56
CA LYS A 115 8.40 12.13 -21.14
C LYS A 115 9.28 10.89 -20.94
N LYS A 116 10.51 10.97 -21.44
CA LYS A 116 11.53 9.93 -21.17
C LYS A 116 11.93 10.00 -19.70
N ILE A 117 11.87 8.86 -19.02
CA ILE A 117 12.34 8.72 -17.63
C ILE A 117 13.83 8.40 -17.66
N THR A 118 14.63 9.15 -16.90
CA THR A 118 16.05 8.90 -16.76
C THR A 118 16.29 7.58 -16.01
N HIS A 119 17.43 6.96 -16.24
CA HIS A 119 17.83 5.72 -15.55
C HIS A 119 17.90 5.92 -14.03
N GLU A 120 18.31 7.12 -13.59
CA GLU A 120 18.40 7.50 -12.18
C GLU A 120 17.04 7.44 -11.47
N VAL A 121 15.97 7.97 -12.10
CA VAL A 121 14.61 7.93 -11.53
C VAL A 121 14.12 6.48 -11.44
N SER A 122 14.34 5.66 -12.46
CA SER A 122 13.96 4.23 -12.43
C SER A 122 14.68 3.49 -11.30
N ARG A 123 15.98 3.71 -11.15
CA ARG A 123 16.79 3.14 -10.06
C ARG A 123 16.29 3.61 -8.69
N SER A 124 16.02 4.91 -8.54
CA SER A 124 15.50 5.46 -7.29
C SER A 124 14.18 4.80 -6.87
N VAL A 125 13.26 4.57 -7.82
CA VAL A 125 11.99 3.89 -7.54
C VAL A 125 12.21 2.43 -7.11
N SER A 126 13.16 1.72 -7.74
CA SER A 126 13.47 0.33 -7.34
C SER A 126 14.09 0.26 -5.94
N VAL A 127 15.00 1.18 -5.61
CA VAL A 127 15.60 1.27 -4.27
C VAL A 127 14.53 1.64 -3.22
N PHE A 128 13.63 2.58 -3.54
CA PHE A 128 12.50 2.91 -2.67
C PHE A 128 11.64 1.67 -2.36
N PHE A 129 11.30 0.89 -3.38
CA PHE A 129 10.51 -0.32 -3.21
C PHE A 129 11.23 -1.36 -2.34
N ALA A 130 12.53 -1.55 -2.54
CA ALA A 130 13.32 -2.46 -1.72
C ALA A 130 13.33 -2.04 -0.23
N ILE A 131 13.52 -0.75 0.05
CA ILE A 131 13.48 -0.19 1.40
C ILE A 131 12.07 -0.35 2.00
N TYR A 132 11.03 -0.03 1.23
CA TYR A 132 9.63 -0.17 1.66
C TYR A 132 9.31 -1.61 2.08
N MET A 133 9.70 -2.59 1.26
CA MET A 133 9.52 -4.01 1.58
C MET A 133 10.35 -4.45 2.80
N ALA A 134 11.59 -3.97 2.92
CA ALA A 134 12.44 -4.26 4.08
C ALA A 134 11.80 -3.72 5.38
N ILE A 135 11.25 -2.52 5.37
CA ILE A 135 10.55 -1.95 6.55
C ILE A 135 9.33 -2.81 6.89
N ILE A 136 8.50 -3.19 5.92
CA ILE A 136 7.34 -4.05 6.16
C ILE A 136 7.78 -5.36 6.82
N ILE A 137 8.79 -6.03 6.27
CA ILE A 137 9.26 -7.32 6.81
C ILE A 137 9.78 -7.16 8.23
N VAL A 138 10.69 -6.23 8.45
CA VAL A 138 11.32 -6.01 9.76
C VAL A 138 10.28 -5.62 10.81
N THR A 139 9.40 -4.66 10.49
CA THR A 139 8.39 -4.20 11.46
C THR A 139 7.32 -5.26 11.71
N THR A 140 6.94 -6.07 10.71
CA THR A 140 6.02 -7.20 10.93
C THR A 140 6.63 -8.24 11.89
N ILE A 141 7.91 -8.55 11.75
CA ILE A 141 8.61 -9.45 12.70
C ILE A 141 8.59 -8.86 14.11
N LEU A 142 8.88 -7.57 14.26
CA LEU A 142 8.86 -6.90 15.56
C LEU A 142 7.46 -6.89 16.19
N ILE A 143 6.41 -6.67 15.42
CA ILE A 143 5.02 -6.68 15.90
C ILE A 143 4.57 -8.09 16.26
N SER A 144 5.02 -9.12 15.55
CA SER A 144 4.68 -10.52 15.83
C SER A 144 5.13 -10.97 17.24
N LEU A 145 6.10 -10.28 17.86
CA LEU A 145 6.52 -10.56 19.24
C LEU A 145 5.41 -10.35 20.28
N ASN A 146 4.33 -9.66 19.92
CA ASN A 146 3.16 -9.50 20.81
C ASN A 146 2.24 -10.74 20.85
N GLY A 147 2.49 -11.78 20.04
CA GLY A 147 1.69 -12.99 20.00
C GLY A 147 0.35 -12.87 19.26
N PHE A 148 0.15 -11.79 18.50
CA PHE A 148 -0.99 -11.68 17.59
C PHE A 148 -0.81 -12.56 16.35
N ASP A 149 -1.92 -12.90 15.69
CA ASP A 149 -1.92 -13.63 14.42
C ASP A 149 -1.20 -12.85 13.33
N PHE A 150 -0.73 -13.58 12.31
CA PHE A 150 0.01 -12.98 11.19
C PHE A 150 -0.80 -11.90 10.47
N MET A 151 -2.09 -12.14 10.22
CA MET A 151 -2.95 -11.18 9.52
C MET A 151 -3.07 -9.86 10.29
N THR A 152 -3.26 -9.92 11.62
CA THR A 152 -3.29 -8.73 12.49
C THR A 152 -1.95 -8.00 12.45
N SER A 153 -0.82 -8.70 12.62
CA SER A 153 0.51 -8.11 12.64
C SER A 153 0.87 -7.47 11.31
N PHE A 154 0.66 -8.18 10.20
CA PHE A 154 0.98 -7.69 8.86
C PHE A 154 0.10 -6.52 8.43
N SER A 155 -1.24 -6.65 8.63
CA SER A 155 -2.16 -5.58 8.23
C SER A 155 -2.01 -4.32 9.08
N SER A 156 -1.66 -4.44 10.37
CA SER A 156 -1.38 -3.29 11.23
C SER A 156 -0.13 -2.52 10.76
N VAL A 157 0.91 -3.24 10.34
CA VAL A 157 2.12 -2.63 9.75
C VAL A 157 1.80 -1.92 8.44
N LEU A 158 1.05 -2.58 7.54
CA LEU A 158 0.62 -1.96 6.28
C LEU A 158 -0.23 -0.71 6.53
N ALA A 159 -1.21 -0.80 7.42
CA ALA A 159 -2.11 0.31 7.73
C ALA A 159 -1.35 1.51 8.31
N THR A 160 -0.37 1.27 9.18
CA THR A 160 0.43 2.35 9.79
C THR A 160 1.45 2.93 8.81
N LEU A 161 2.14 2.12 8.02
CA LEU A 161 3.12 2.58 7.03
C LEU A 161 2.45 3.35 5.88
N ASN A 162 1.25 2.96 5.47
CA ASN A 162 0.48 3.66 4.43
C ASN A 162 -0.41 4.78 4.98
N ASN A 163 -0.44 4.97 6.32
CA ASN A 163 -1.26 5.97 7.00
C ASN A 163 -2.75 5.84 6.67
N THR A 164 -3.25 4.62 6.47
CA THR A 164 -4.67 4.34 6.21
C THR A 164 -5.48 4.23 7.49
N GLY A 165 -4.88 3.70 8.57
CA GLY A 165 -5.50 3.53 9.88
C GLY A 165 -6.07 2.13 10.12
N PRO A 166 -7.18 1.71 9.50
CA PRO A 166 -7.72 0.39 9.72
C PRO A 166 -6.88 -0.71 9.05
N GLY A 167 -6.66 -1.81 9.77
CA GLY A 167 -6.07 -3.05 9.28
C GLY A 167 -7.12 -4.15 9.19
N MET A 168 -6.74 -5.37 9.57
CA MET A 168 -7.61 -6.56 9.60
C MET A 168 -7.66 -7.16 11.01
N ASN A 169 -8.65 -8.01 11.25
CA ASN A 169 -8.89 -8.70 12.52
C ASN A 169 -8.95 -7.72 13.70
N VAL A 170 -8.02 -7.78 14.67
CA VAL A 170 -8.00 -6.96 15.88
C VAL A 170 -7.93 -5.47 15.60
N VAL A 171 -7.24 -5.09 14.52
CA VAL A 171 -7.08 -3.69 14.07
C VAL A 171 -7.99 -3.35 12.90
N GLY A 172 -9.02 -4.16 12.67
CA GLY A 172 -10.03 -3.93 11.64
C GLY A 172 -10.82 -2.63 11.84
N SER A 173 -11.78 -2.39 10.97
CA SER A 173 -12.60 -1.16 10.96
C SER A 173 -13.34 -0.88 12.27
N THR A 174 -13.66 -1.91 13.03
CA THR A 174 -14.32 -1.83 14.35
C THR A 174 -13.35 -2.02 15.52
N GLY A 175 -12.09 -2.35 15.25
CA GLY A 175 -11.06 -2.64 16.22
C GLY A 175 -10.24 -1.41 16.64
N ASN A 176 -9.20 -1.67 17.45
CA ASN A 176 -8.28 -0.61 17.87
C ASN A 176 -6.87 -1.17 18.19
N TYR A 177 -5.91 -0.26 18.33
CA TYR A 177 -4.51 -0.57 18.65
C TYR A 177 -4.22 -0.61 20.16
N ALA A 178 -5.25 -0.57 21.04
CA ALA A 178 -5.06 -0.47 22.48
C ALA A 178 -4.33 -1.70 23.06
N GLY A 179 -4.63 -2.90 22.55
CA GLY A 179 -4.06 -4.17 23.01
C GLY A 179 -2.58 -4.40 22.70
N PHE A 180 -1.95 -3.56 21.87
CA PHE A 180 -0.53 -3.69 21.57
C PHE A 180 0.36 -3.15 22.68
N SER A 181 1.55 -3.74 22.84
CA SER A 181 2.56 -3.28 23.79
C SER A 181 3.03 -1.85 23.49
N VAL A 182 3.61 -1.18 24.48
CA VAL A 182 4.21 0.15 24.31
C VAL A 182 5.30 0.13 23.23
N PHE A 183 6.11 -0.93 23.18
CA PHE A 183 7.14 -1.12 22.16
C PHE A 183 6.53 -1.12 20.75
N SER A 184 5.48 -1.89 20.53
CA SER A 184 4.82 -1.95 19.23
C SER A 184 4.18 -0.62 18.82
N LYS A 185 3.64 0.12 19.77
CA LYS A 185 3.10 1.47 19.52
C LYS A 185 4.20 2.44 19.07
N ILE A 186 5.41 2.35 19.64
CA ILE A 186 6.57 3.12 19.17
C ILE A 186 6.95 2.74 17.73
N VAL A 187 6.96 1.42 17.40
CA VAL A 187 7.23 0.95 16.04
C VAL A 187 6.17 1.46 15.08
N PHE A 188 4.90 1.47 15.45
CA PHE A 188 3.83 2.04 14.62
C PHE A 188 4.01 3.55 14.40
N CYS A 189 4.38 4.31 15.44
CA CYS A 189 4.68 5.74 15.28
C CYS A 189 5.84 5.96 14.29
N PHE A 190 6.89 5.14 14.36
CA PHE A 190 7.99 5.18 13.39
C PHE A 190 7.48 4.90 11.96
N ASN A 191 6.66 3.86 11.77
CA ASN A 191 6.08 3.54 10.47
C ASN A 191 5.22 4.68 9.92
N MET A 192 4.36 5.29 10.76
CA MET A 192 3.52 6.43 10.37
C MET A 192 4.36 7.62 9.91
N LEU A 193 5.44 7.94 10.62
CA LEU A 193 6.35 9.01 10.24
C LEU A 193 7.08 8.69 8.94
N ALA A 194 7.61 7.47 8.80
CA ALA A 194 8.30 7.01 7.59
C ALA A 194 7.39 7.05 6.36
N GLY A 195 6.14 6.62 6.51
CA GLY A 195 5.14 6.63 5.44
C GLY A 195 4.71 8.04 5.03
N ARG A 196 4.61 8.98 6.00
CA ARG A 196 4.11 10.35 5.76
C ARG A 196 5.15 11.29 5.20
N LEU A 197 6.39 11.24 5.73
CA LEU A 197 7.49 12.12 5.33
C LEU A 197 8.19 11.67 4.04
N GLU A 198 7.74 10.61 3.42
CA GLU A 198 8.43 9.81 2.39
C GLU A 198 9.73 9.17 2.93
N LEU A 199 9.99 7.94 2.53
CA LEU A 199 11.08 7.13 3.11
C LEU A 199 12.47 7.77 2.96
N TYR A 200 12.76 8.43 1.84
CA TYR A 200 14.07 9.03 1.60
C TYR A 200 14.39 10.20 2.53
N PRO A 201 13.57 11.26 2.61
CA PRO A 201 13.83 12.37 3.55
C PRO A 201 13.88 11.89 5.00
N PHE A 202 13.01 10.94 5.37
CA PHE A 202 12.98 10.41 6.71
C PHE A 202 14.27 9.66 7.07
N LEU A 203 14.77 8.79 6.19
CA LEU A 203 16.01 8.05 6.43
C LEU A 203 17.26 8.93 6.41
N LEU A 204 17.27 10.03 5.63
CA LEU A 204 18.38 10.99 5.61
C LEU A 204 18.60 11.66 6.97
N ILE A 205 17.55 11.79 7.80
CA ILE A 205 17.69 12.36 9.16
C ILE A 205 18.64 11.52 10.02
N PHE A 206 18.69 10.19 9.82
CA PHE A 206 19.54 9.28 10.59
C PHE A 206 20.96 9.13 10.04
N ILE A 207 21.27 9.72 8.89
CA ILE A 207 22.59 9.62 8.27
C ILE A 207 23.48 10.83 8.72
N PRO A 208 24.52 10.60 9.55
CA PRO A 208 25.36 11.70 10.08
C PRO A 208 26.02 12.54 8.98
N SER A 209 26.33 11.95 7.82
CA SER A 209 26.95 12.68 6.70
C SER A 209 26.02 13.73 6.08
N ALA A 210 24.70 13.58 6.21
CA ALA A 210 23.73 14.56 5.71
C ALA A 210 23.78 15.89 6.50
N TRP A 211 24.31 15.88 7.72
CA TRP A 211 24.43 17.04 8.61
C TRP A 211 25.81 17.72 8.56
N LYS A 212 26.81 17.08 7.92
CA LYS A 212 28.11 17.70 7.72
C LYS A 212 28.03 18.60 6.49
N LYS A 213 28.13 19.93 6.71
CA LYS A 213 28.42 20.89 5.65
C LYS A 213 29.79 20.57 5.05
N ASN A 214 29.84 20.30 3.74
CA ASN A 214 31.08 20.39 2.97
C ASN A 214 31.52 21.83 2.88
#